data_a2720b4ee3ed0ada909c0c12799015c1
#
_entry.id   a2720b4ee3ed0ada909c0c12799015c1
#
_cell.length_a   1.000
_cell.length_b   1.000
_cell.length_c   1.000
_cell.angle_alpha   90.00
_cell.angle_beta   90.00
_cell.angle_gamma   90.00
#
_symmetry.space_group_name_H-M   'P 1'
#
loop_
_entity.id
_entity.type
_entity.pdbx_description
1 polymer ?
#
loop_
_entity_poly.entity_id
_entity_poly.type
_entity_poly.pdbx_seq_one_letter_code
_entity_poly.pdbx_strand_id
1 'polypeptide(L)'
;MTDPLLTLENVTKAFAGKDGTMTQILHPTNLTIIRGERIAIVGPSGSGKSTLLSLLGTLDMPTSGTLRYDGDDVTAMGERHRSDLRAERIGFVFQQFHLIASVSALENVMVGLQYTTLPRAERHDRAAVALAQVGLEHRLRHRPSQLSGGEQQRVAIARALVKRPDIIFADEPTGALDTDTGHAILDLLFDAAASGAGLVVVTHDPNVAARFPRRLHIRDGVVREVTGKQAVREEDIHA
;
A
#
# COMPACT_ATOMS: atom_id res chain seq x y z
N MET A 1 7.23 24.77 1.09
CA MET A 1 5.97 24.13 1.57
C MET A 1 5.89 22.77 0.91
N THR A 2 5.77 21.70 1.67
CA THR A 2 5.65 20.34 1.11
C THR A 2 4.21 20.17 0.64
N ASP A 3 4.02 19.95 -0.66
CA ASP A 3 2.68 19.81 -1.24
C ASP A 3 2.02 18.51 -0.79
N PRO A 4 0.73 18.56 -0.36
CA PRO A 4 -0.04 17.37 -0.03
C PRO A 4 -0.17 16.45 -1.25
N LEU A 5 0.14 15.16 -1.06
CA LEU A 5 -0.12 14.14 -2.08
C LEU A 5 -1.55 13.60 -1.94
N LEU A 6 -1.97 13.33 -0.69
CA LEU A 6 -3.30 12.84 -0.37
C LEU A 6 -3.93 13.69 0.73
N THR A 7 -5.19 14.01 0.59
CA THR A 7 -5.98 14.72 1.62
C THR A 7 -7.34 14.08 1.76
N LEU A 8 -7.70 13.72 2.99
CA LEU A 8 -9.03 13.29 3.41
C LEU A 8 -9.68 14.41 4.19
N GLU A 9 -10.90 14.81 3.80
CA GLU A 9 -11.70 15.83 4.46
C GLU A 9 -13.03 15.22 4.90
N ASN A 10 -13.19 14.98 6.21
CA ASN A 10 -14.37 14.35 6.82
C ASN A 10 -14.78 13.03 6.15
N VAL A 11 -13.81 12.26 5.71
CA VAL A 11 -14.04 10.99 5.00
C VAL A 11 -14.61 9.95 5.96
N THR A 12 -15.71 9.32 5.55
CA THR A 12 -16.33 8.19 6.26
C THR A 12 -16.44 6.96 5.37
N LYS A 13 -16.55 5.78 5.97
CA LYS A 13 -16.91 4.55 5.26
C LYS A 13 -17.87 3.71 6.07
N ALA A 14 -18.98 3.34 5.44
CA ALA A 14 -19.96 2.39 5.97
C ALA A 14 -20.28 1.34 4.91
N PHE A 15 -20.62 0.14 5.34
CA PHE A 15 -21.08 -0.95 4.48
C PHE A 15 -22.51 -1.34 4.86
N ALA A 16 -23.32 -1.66 3.85
CA ALA A 16 -24.63 -2.20 4.05
C ALA A 16 -24.55 -3.70 4.43
N GLY A 17 -25.13 -4.07 5.57
CA GLY A 17 -25.34 -5.45 5.94
C GLY A 17 -26.42 -6.11 5.08
N LYS A 18 -26.51 -7.44 5.13
CA LYS A 18 -27.53 -8.22 4.39
C LYS A 18 -28.97 -7.89 4.82
N ASP A 19 -29.14 -7.39 6.00
CA ASP A 19 -30.40 -6.94 6.62
C ASP A 19 -30.73 -5.47 6.35
N GLY A 20 -29.89 -4.78 5.56
CA GLY A 20 -30.03 -3.35 5.26
C GLY A 20 -29.45 -2.42 6.36
N THR A 21 -28.93 -2.94 7.46
CA THR A 21 -28.24 -2.11 8.47
C THR A 21 -26.94 -1.55 7.91
N MET A 22 -26.65 -0.28 8.23
CA MET A 22 -25.38 0.35 7.86
C MET A 22 -24.38 0.21 8.99
N THR A 23 -23.29 -0.48 8.75
CA THR A 23 -22.19 -0.60 9.71
C THR A 23 -21.09 0.40 9.37
N GLN A 24 -20.85 1.34 10.27
CA GLN A 24 -19.78 2.33 10.16
C GLN A 24 -18.43 1.66 10.43
N ILE A 25 -17.53 1.69 9.46
CA ILE A 25 -16.18 1.11 9.58
C ILE A 25 -15.11 2.18 9.75
N LEU A 26 -15.32 3.37 9.16
CA LEU A 26 -14.44 4.50 9.33
C LEU A 26 -15.28 5.73 9.71
N HIS A 27 -15.00 6.29 10.88
CA HIS A 27 -15.58 7.52 11.36
C HIS A 27 -15.00 8.75 10.64
N PRO A 28 -15.64 9.94 10.71
CA PRO A 28 -15.15 11.13 10.03
C PRO A 28 -13.67 11.36 10.27
N THR A 29 -12.89 11.21 9.21
CA THR A 29 -11.43 11.23 9.25
C THR A 29 -10.90 12.39 8.42
N ASN A 30 -10.01 13.17 9.04
CA ASN A 30 -9.23 14.21 8.39
C ASN A 30 -7.76 13.77 8.43
N LEU A 31 -7.12 13.68 7.27
CA LEU A 31 -5.74 13.20 7.16
C LEU A 31 -5.07 13.86 5.95
N THR A 32 -3.83 14.30 6.12
CA THR A 32 -2.99 14.76 5.01
C THR A 32 -1.73 13.92 4.96
N ILE A 33 -1.37 13.43 3.79
CA ILE A 33 -0.11 12.72 3.50
C ILE A 33 0.67 13.55 2.49
N ILE A 34 1.91 13.91 2.82
CA ILE A 34 2.80 14.66 1.95
C ILE A 34 3.64 13.73 1.07
N ARG A 35 4.19 14.26 -0.03
CA ARG A 35 5.07 13.47 -0.92
C ARG A 35 6.29 12.95 -0.17
N GLY A 36 6.65 11.69 -0.45
CA GLY A 36 7.80 11.02 0.16
C GLY A 36 7.64 10.67 1.64
N GLU A 37 6.47 10.88 2.22
CA GLU A 37 6.21 10.58 3.63
C GLU A 37 6.15 9.07 3.88
N ARG A 38 6.63 8.64 5.06
CA ARG A 38 6.61 7.25 5.50
C ARG A 38 5.74 7.10 6.75
N ILE A 39 4.68 6.31 6.63
CA ILE A 39 3.62 6.19 7.64
C ILE A 39 3.35 4.73 7.93
N ALA A 40 3.25 4.37 9.22
CA ALA A 40 2.66 3.10 9.63
C ALA A 40 1.20 3.31 10.09
N ILE A 41 0.31 2.43 9.65
CA ILE A 41 -1.07 2.34 10.11
C ILE A 41 -1.17 1.11 11.02
N VAL A 42 -1.51 1.33 12.27
CA VAL A 42 -1.54 0.28 13.30
C VAL A 42 -2.91 0.24 14.00
N GLY A 43 -3.22 -0.90 14.60
CA GLY A 43 -4.47 -1.11 15.34
C GLY A 43 -4.89 -2.57 15.37
N PRO A 44 -5.87 -2.95 16.21
CA PRO A 44 -6.33 -4.33 16.32
C PRO A 44 -6.95 -4.84 15.02
N SER A 45 -7.13 -6.17 14.91
CA SER A 45 -7.84 -6.77 13.78
C SER A 45 -9.28 -6.24 13.71
N GLY A 46 -9.78 -5.98 12.51
CA GLY A 46 -11.14 -5.45 12.31
C GLY A 46 -11.32 -3.95 12.59
N SER A 47 -10.29 -3.22 13.01
CA SER A 47 -10.41 -1.78 13.35
C SER A 47 -10.62 -0.83 12.17
N GLY A 48 -10.51 -1.31 10.90
CA GLY A 48 -10.68 -0.49 9.70
C GLY A 48 -9.38 -0.14 8.96
N LYS A 49 -8.22 -0.73 9.33
CA LYS A 49 -6.90 -0.44 8.70
C LYS A 49 -6.92 -0.67 7.19
N SER A 50 -7.30 -1.87 6.74
CA SER A 50 -7.35 -2.20 5.30
C SER A 50 -8.42 -1.39 4.57
N THR A 51 -9.50 -0.97 5.26
CA THR A 51 -10.49 -0.05 4.71
C THR A 51 -9.88 1.33 4.47
N LEU A 52 -9.16 1.89 5.44
CA LEU A 52 -8.47 3.17 5.27
C LEU A 52 -7.44 3.07 4.14
N LEU A 53 -6.63 2.00 4.11
CA LEU A 53 -5.65 1.78 3.04
C LEU A 53 -6.32 1.69 1.66
N SER A 54 -7.47 1.00 1.57
CA SER A 54 -8.23 0.88 0.31
C SER A 54 -8.78 2.23 -0.17
N LEU A 55 -9.23 3.09 0.75
CA LEU A 55 -9.67 4.45 0.43
C LEU A 55 -8.49 5.31 -0.04
N LEU A 56 -7.38 5.33 0.71
CA LEU A 56 -6.16 6.07 0.35
C LEU A 56 -5.61 5.62 -1.01
N GLY A 57 -5.66 4.32 -1.28
CA GLY A 57 -5.24 3.73 -2.56
C GLY A 57 -6.28 3.80 -3.68
N THR A 58 -7.42 4.46 -3.45
CA THR A 58 -8.52 4.60 -4.43
C THR A 58 -9.08 3.28 -4.95
N LEU A 59 -8.88 2.18 -4.18
CA LEU A 59 -9.49 0.86 -4.47
C LEU A 59 -10.96 0.82 -4.07
N ASP A 60 -11.34 1.65 -3.11
CA ASP A 60 -12.72 1.82 -2.66
C ASP A 60 -13.02 3.33 -2.53
N MET A 61 -14.30 3.66 -2.44
CA MET A 61 -14.76 5.05 -2.37
C MET A 61 -15.34 5.35 -0.98
N PRO A 62 -15.16 6.57 -0.46
CA PRO A 62 -15.79 6.97 0.77
C PRO A 62 -17.32 6.98 0.63
N THR A 63 -18.01 6.74 1.75
CA THR A 63 -19.47 6.91 1.84
C THR A 63 -19.85 8.40 1.90
N SER A 64 -19.00 9.21 2.56
CA SER A 64 -19.12 10.67 2.58
C SER A 64 -17.76 11.33 2.79
N GLY A 65 -17.68 12.63 2.62
CA GLY A 65 -16.44 13.40 2.67
C GLY A 65 -15.73 13.45 1.32
N THR A 66 -14.57 14.09 1.28
CA THR A 66 -13.78 14.29 0.05
C THR A 66 -12.41 13.67 0.18
N LEU A 67 -12.00 12.90 -0.82
CA LEU A 67 -10.64 12.39 -1.01
C LEU A 67 -9.99 13.12 -2.18
N ARG A 68 -8.83 13.76 -1.92
CA ARG A 68 -8.05 14.41 -2.97
C ARG A 68 -6.72 13.69 -3.17
N TYR A 69 -6.31 13.57 -4.41
CA TYR A 69 -4.99 13.11 -4.82
C TYR A 69 -4.31 14.21 -5.64
N ASP A 70 -3.19 14.73 -5.18
CA ASP A 70 -2.44 15.80 -5.85
C ASP A 70 -3.30 17.05 -6.14
N GLY A 71 -4.23 17.37 -5.23
CA GLY A 71 -5.20 18.44 -5.35
C GLY A 71 -6.51 18.08 -6.07
N ASP A 72 -6.52 17.04 -6.91
CA ASP A 72 -7.70 16.61 -7.66
C ASP A 72 -8.69 15.81 -6.78
N ASP A 73 -9.96 16.12 -6.89
CA ASP A 73 -11.03 15.44 -6.15
C ASP A 73 -11.32 14.05 -6.75
N VAL A 74 -10.78 13.01 -6.11
CA VAL A 74 -10.96 11.60 -6.52
C VAL A 74 -12.42 11.16 -6.38
N THR A 75 -13.18 11.75 -5.45
CA THR A 75 -14.58 11.39 -5.21
C THR A 75 -15.48 11.83 -6.37
N ALA A 76 -15.10 12.87 -7.09
CA ALA A 76 -15.78 13.37 -8.28
C ALA A 76 -15.29 12.70 -9.58
N MET A 77 -14.16 11.95 -9.54
CA MET A 77 -13.62 11.28 -10.73
C MET A 77 -14.49 10.10 -11.18
N GLY A 78 -14.63 9.91 -12.47
CA GLY A 78 -15.15 8.67 -13.06
C GLY A 78 -14.19 7.49 -12.86
N GLU A 79 -14.70 6.24 -12.89
CA GLU A 79 -13.90 5.03 -12.66
C GLU A 79 -12.69 4.91 -13.58
N ARG A 80 -12.79 5.33 -14.83
CA ARG A 80 -11.68 5.31 -15.78
C ARG A 80 -10.49 6.14 -15.25
N HIS A 81 -10.73 7.38 -14.86
CA HIS A 81 -9.67 8.27 -14.35
C HIS A 81 -9.06 7.75 -13.05
N ARG A 82 -9.88 7.16 -12.15
CA ARG A 82 -9.36 6.50 -10.93
C ARG A 82 -8.50 5.28 -11.29
N SER A 83 -8.90 4.51 -12.30
CA SER A 83 -8.11 3.37 -12.78
C SER A 83 -6.77 3.81 -13.37
N ASP A 84 -6.77 4.88 -14.16
CA ASP A 84 -5.54 5.47 -14.73
C ASP A 84 -4.62 5.98 -13.60
N LEU A 85 -5.17 6.67 -12.59
CA LEU A 85 -4.44 7.11 -11.40
C LEU A 85 -3.77 5.94 -10.66
N ARG A 86 -4.53 4.86 -10.39
CA ARG A 86 -3.98 3.65 -9.76
C ARG A 86 -2.89 3.01 -10.62
N ALA A 87 -3.13 2.92 -11.93
CA ALA A 87 -2.20 2.29 -12.86
C ALA A 87 -0.86 3.01 -12.95
N GLU A 88 -0.85 4.32 -12.88
CA GLU A 88 0.34 5.13 -13.12
C GLU A 88 1.06 5.56 -11.83
N ARG A 89 0.30 5.92 -10.79
CA ARG A 89 0.83 6.68 -9.65
C ARG A 89 0.81 5.94 -8.31
N ILE A 90 0.10 4.82 -8.16
CA ILE A 90 -0.08 4.13 -6.89
C ILE A 90 0.46 2.69 -6.96
N GLY A 91 1.43 2.33 -6.12
CA GLY A 91 1.93 0.97 -5.95
C GLY A 91 1.19 0.23 -4.84
N PHE A 92 0.90 -1.07 -5.04
CA PHE A 92 0.31 -1.92 -4.00
C PHE A 92 1.16 -3.16 -3.76
N VAL A 93 1.36 -3.47 -2.48
CA VAL A 93 2.00 -4.69 -1.98
C VAL A 93 1.07 -5.31 -0.94
N PHE A 94 0.71 -6.58 -1.10
CA PHE A 94 -0.21 -7.29 -0.22
C PHE A 94 0.47 -8.45 0.50
N GLN A 95 -0.07 -8.87 1.64
CA GLN A 95 0.39 -10.02 2.40
C GLN A 95 0.38 -11.31 1.59
N GLN A 96 -0.64 -11.53 0.77
CA GLN A 96 -0.81 -12.72 -0.07
C GLN A 96 -0.20 -12.56 -1.47
N PHE A 97 0.81 -11.76 -1.67
CA PHE A 97 1.56 -11.50 -2.92
C PHE A 97 0.69 -11.23 -4.16
N HIS A 98 -0.44 -11.90 -4.34
CA HIS A 98 -1.38 -11.83 -5.47
C HIS A 98 -0.65 -11.95 -6.83
N LEU A 99 0.25 -12.91 -6.94
CA LEU A 99 0.91 -13.23 -8.19
C LEU A 99 0.02 -14.12 -9.06
N ILE A 100 0.07 -13.92 -10.37
CA ILE A 100 -0.59 -14.77 -11.36
C ILE A 100 0.21 -16.06 -11.46
N ALA A 101 -0.35 -17.17 -11.00
CA ALA A 101 0.35 -18.45 -10.85
C ALA A 101 0.83 -19.06 -12.19
N SER A 102 0.09 -18.78 -13.28
CA SER A 102 0.36 -19.35 -14.61
C SER A 102 1.47 -18.66 -15.40
N VAL A 103 1.92 -17.47 -14.98
CA VAL A 103 2.92 -16.69 -15.70
C VAL A 103 4.22 -16.54 -14.88
N SER A 104 5.31 -16.16 -15.55
CA SER A 104 6.63 -15.98 -14.94
C SER A 104 6.71 -14.77 -14.02
N ALA A 105 7.81 -14.67 -13.23
CA ALA A 105 8.10 -13.48 -12.42
C ALA A 105 8.17 -12.22 -13.28
N LEU A 106 8.84 -12.28 -14.42
CA LEU A 106 8.93 -11.18 -15.37
C LEU A 106 7.56 -10.72 -15.85
N GLU A 107 6.70 -11.65 -16.27
CA GLU A 107 5.36 -11.34 -16.74
C GLU A 107 4.48 -10.80 -15.61
N ASN A 108 4.62 -11.30 -14.38
CA ASN A 108 3.94 -10.74 -13.20
C ASN A 108 4.32 -9.27 -12.98
N VAL A 109 5.59 -8.90 -13.15
CA VAL A 109 6.02 -7.50 -13.04
C VAL A 109 5.51 -6.66 -14.21
N MET A 110 5.49 -7.21 -15.44
CA MET A 110 4.94 -6.54 -16.61
C MET A 110 3.45 -6.18 -16.47
N VAL A 111 2.68 -6.92 -15.66
CA VAL A 111 1.27 -6.58 -15.34
C VAL A 111 1.18 -5.19 -14.71
N GLY A 112 2.17 -4.77 -13.92
CA GLY A 112 2.23 -3.41 -13.35
C GLY A 112 2.27 -2.29 -14.39
N LEU A 113 2.60 -2.61 -15.64
CA LEU A 113 2.66 -1.68 -16.78
C LEU A 113 1.56 -1.93 -17.83
N GLN A 114 0.59 -2.82 -17.53
CA GLN A 114 -0.38 -3.26 -18.54
C GLN A 114 -1.25 -2.12 -19.09
N TYR A 115 -1.57 -1.15 -18.25
CA TYR A 115 -2.42 -0.01 -18.60
C TYR A 115 -1.64 1.23 -19.03
N THR A 116 -0.33 1.11 -19.23
CA THR A 116 0.51 2.18 -19.77
C THR A 116 0.51 2.13 -21.30
N THR A 117 0.87 3.24 -21.94
CA THR A 117 1.03 3.32 -23.41
C THR A 117 2.34 2.72 -23.90
N LEU A 118 3.17 2.16 -23.02
CA LEU A 118 4.50 1.63 -23.34
C LEU A 118 4.43 0.41 -24.27
N PRO A 119 5.30 0.33 -25.30
CA PRO A 119 5.46 -0.86 -26.12
C PRO A 119 5.83 -2.09 -25.30
N ARG A 120 5.43 -3.29 -25.75
CA ARG A 120 5.71 -4.55 -25.02
C ARG A 120 7.20 -4.76 -24.74
N ALA A 121 8.08 -4.43 -25.69
CA ALA A 121 9.52 -4.55 -25.52
C ALA A 121 10.02 -3.67 -24.36
N GLU A 122 9.58 -2.42 -24.28
CA GLU A 122 9.96 -1.52 -23.20
C GLU A 122 9.39 -1.97 -21.85
N ARG A 123 8.15 -2.49 -21.81
CA ARG A 123 7.59 -3.10 -20.58
C ARG A 123 8.41 -4.28 -20.10
N HIS A 124 8.90 -5.13 -21.02
CA HIS A 124 9.78 -6.25 -20.72
C HIS A 124 11.08 -5.76 -20.08
N ASP A 125 11.75 -4.79 -20.69
CA ASP A 125 13.05 -4.29 -20.20
C ASP A 125 12.92 -3.60 -18.84
N ARG A 126 11.89 -2.78 -18.65
CA ARG A 126 11.59 -2.16 -17.35
C ARG A 126 11.29 -3.20 -16.28
N ALA A 127 10.56 -4.26 -16.61
CA ALA A 127 10.26 -5.34 -15.67
C ALA A 127 11.52 -6.13 -15.29
N ALA A 128 12.42 -6.39 -16.25
CA ALA A 128 13.71 -7.04 -15.97
C ALA A 128 14.58 -6.18 -15.04
N VAL A 129 14.67 -4.88 -15.29
CA VAL A 129 15.36 -3.93 -14.40
C VAL A 129 14.74 -3.91 -13.01
N ALA A 130 13.41 -3.86 -12.89
CA ALA A 130 12.73 -3.87 -11.60
C ALA A 130 12.99 -5.17 -10.81
N LEU A 131 13.06 -6.32 -11.48
CA LEU A 131 13.43 -7.59 -10.85
C LEU A 131 14.90 -7.62 -10.40
N ALA A 132 15.81 -7.04 -11.18
CA ALA A 132 17.22 -6.91 -10.77
C ALA A 132 17.35 -6.00 -9.52
N GLN A 133 16.60 -4.91 -9.43
CA GLN A 133 16.59 -4.02 -8.25
C GLN A 133 16.16 -4.73 -6.95
N VAL A 134 15.37 -5.80 -7.05
CA VAL A 134 14.97 -6.64 -5.91
C VAL A 134 15.79 -7.92 -5.77
N GLY A 135 16.91 -8.06 -6.51
CA GLY A 135 17.84 -9.20 -6.45
C GLY A 135 17.29 -10.47 -7.09
N LEU A 136 16.43 -10.36 -8.10
CA LEU A 136 15.79 -11.50 -8.78
C LEU A 136 16.11 -11.59 -10.28
N GLU A 137 17.25 -11.03 -10.72
CA GLU A 137 17.70 -11.08 -12.12
C GLU A 137 17.90 -12.54 -12.63
N HIS A 138 18.18 -13.47 -11.73
CA HIS A 138 18.36 -14.89 -12.03
C HIS A 138 17.04 -15.68 -12.03
N ARG A 139 15.90 -15.06 -11.66
CA ARG A 139 14.58 -15.68 -11.50
C ARG A 139 13.53 -15.25 -12.53
N LEU A 140 13.89 -14.47 -13.54
CA LEU A 140 12.96 -13.86 -14.51
C LEU A 140 11.93 -14.83 -15.09
N ARG A 141 12.34 -16.06 -15.40
CA ARG A 141 11.50 -17.10 -16.02
C ARG A 141 10.80 -18.04 -15.04
N HIS A 142 11.07 -17.92 -13.73
CA HIS A 142 10.45 -18.77 -12.73
C HIS A 142 8.99 -18.38 -12.52
N ARG A 143 8.14 -19.39 -12.32
CA ARG A 143 6.72 -19.19 -11.92
C ARG A 143 6.63 -19.08 -10.41
N PRO A 144 5.53 -18.50 -9.86
CA PRO A 144 5.34 -18.36 -8.40
C PRO A 144 5.55 -19.66 -7.62
N SER A 145 5.11 -20.81 -8.16
CA SER A 145 5.31 -22.13 -7.52
C SER A 145 6.78 -22.58 -7.40
N GLN A 146 7.70 -21.90 -8.08
CA GLN A 146 9.14 -22.19 -8.07
C GLN A 146 9.92 -21.16 -7.24
N LEU A 147 9.23 -20.24 -6.58
CA LEU A 147 9.79 -19.15 -5.80
C LEU A 147 9.46 -19.36 -4.30
N SER A 148 10.40 -19.04 -3.43
CA SER A 148 10.15 -18.93 -1.99
C SER A 148 9.16 -17.80 -1.69
N GLY A 149 8.57 -17.78 -0.48
CA GLY A 149 7.68 -16.70 -0.07
C GLY A 149 8.32 -15.31 -0.16
N GLY A 150 9.58 -15.19 0.30
CA GLY A 150 10.34 -13.95 0.18
C GLY A 150 10.65 -13.54 -1.26
N GLU A 151 10.93 -14.51 -2.16
CA GLU A 151 11.10 -14.24 -3.59
C GLU A 151 9.78 -13.79 -4.23
N GLN A 152 8.64 -14.42 -3.87
CA GLN A 152 7.31 -14.00 -4.34
C GLN A 152 6.98 -12.59 -3.89
N GLN A 153 7.28 -12.23 -2.63
CA GLN A 153 7.09 -10.88 -2.12
C GLN A 153 7.96 -9.86 -2.86
N ARG A 154 9.22 -10.20 -3.16
CA ARG A 154 10.08 -9.34 -3.98
C ARG A 154 9.54 -9.14 -5.39
N VAL A 155 8.95 -10.17 -6.02
CA VAL A 155 8.25 -10.01 -7.31
C VAL A 155 7.05 -9.06 -7.18
N ALA A 156 6.24 -9.17 -6.10
CA ALA A 156 5.12 -8.27 -5.86
C ALA A 156 5.57 -6.81 -5.65
N ILE A 157 6.69 -6.61 -4.96
CA ILE A 157 7.31 -5.28 -4.78
C ILE A 157 7.82 -4.75 -6.13
N ALA A 158 8.55 -5.54 -6.91
CA ALA A 158 9.01 -5.14 -8.25
C ALA A 158 7.83 -4.73 -9.14
N ARG A 159 6.71 -5.46 -9.09
CA ARG A 159 5.46 -5.12 -9.79
C ARG A 159 4.89 -3.77 -9.36
N ALA A 160 4.95 -3.45 -8.07
CA ALA A 160 4.50 -2.16 -7.55
C ALA A 160 5.42 -1.01 -7.99
N LEU A 161 6.74 -1.26 -8.04
CA LEU A 161 7.76 -0.25 -8.32
C LEU A 161 8.00 0.04 -9.80
N VAL A 162 7.72 -0.92 -10.70
CA VAL A 162 8.06 -0.85 -12.13
C VAL A 162 7.50 0.39 -12.84
N LYS A 163 6.41 0.92 -12.34
CA LYS A 163 5.74 2.14 -12.84
C LYS A 163 6.23 3.44 -12.18
N ARG A 164 7.17 3.38 -11.22
CA ARG A 164 7.69 4.52 -10.44
C ARG A 164 6.56 5.31 -9.77
N PRO A 165 5.83 4.69 -8.84
CA PRO A 165 4.66 5.30 -8.22
C PRO A 165 5.06 6.48 -7.34
N ASP A 166 4.13 7.43 -7.13
CA ASP A 166 4.27 8.52 -6.16
C ASP A 166 4.16 8.01 -4.71
N ILE A 167 3.41 6.92 -4.52
CA ILE A 167 3.16 6.32 -3.20
C ILE A 167 2.98 4.81 -3.31
N ILE A 168 3.48 4.10 -2.30
CA ILE A 168 3.36 2.65 -2.15
C ILE A 168 2.49 2.37 -0.93
N PHE A 169 1.43 1.60 -1.11
CA PHE A 169 0.62 1.05 -0.04
C PHE A 169 0.97 -0.42 0.17
N ALA A 170 1.33 -0.80 1.40
CA ALA A 170 1.66 -2.16 1.75
C ALA A 170 0.76 -2.64 2.90
N ASP A 171 -0.02 -3.69 2.65
CA ASP A 171 -0.89 -4.32 3.66
C ASP A 171 -0.20 -5.58 4.18
N GLU A 172 0.27 -5.53 5.44
CA GLU A 172 0.99 -6.61 6.14
C GLU A 172 2.11 -7.24 5.28
N PRO A 173 3.06 -6.46 4.73
CA PRO A 173 3.98 -6.93 3.69
C PRO A 173 4.95 -8.02 4.16
N THR A 174 5.05 -8.25 5.47
CA THR A 174 5.92 -9.25 6.11
C THR A 174 5.15 -10.36 6.80
N GLY A 175 3.83 -10.29 6.88
CA GLY A 175 3.00 -11.17 7.70
C GLY A 175 2.98 -12.65 7.29
N ALA A 176 3.46 -13.00 6.08
CA ALA A 176 3.57 -14.37 5.58
C ALA A 176 5.03 -14.88 5.55
N LEU A 177 5.98 -14.15 6.16
CA LEU A 177 7.43 -14.40 6.05
C LEU A 177 8.04 -14.66 7.43
N ASP A 178 9.18 -15.34 7.45
CA ASP A 178 10.03 -15.40 8.63
C ASP A 178 10.64 -14.02 8.95
N THR A 179 11.16 -13.86 10.16
CA THR A 179 11.63 -12.58 10.69
C THR A 179 12.75 -11.95 9.84
N ASP A 180 13.75 -12.76 9.43
CA ASP A 180 14.91 -12.25 8.70
C ASP A 180 14.52 -11.82 7.28
N THR A 181 13.71 -12.64 6.61
CA THR A 181 13.13 -12.30 5.29
C THR A 181 12.23 -11.07 5.41
N GLY A 182 11.43 -10.97 6.47
CA GLY A 182 10.58 -9.82 6.73
C GLY A 182 11.37 -8.51 6.86
N HIS A 183 12.48 -8.52 7.59
CA HIS A 183 13.37 -7.35 7.70
C HIS A 183 13.93 -6.94 6.36
N ALA A 184 14.42 -7.90 5.56
CA ALA A 184 14.95 -7.61 4.22
C ALA A 184 13.89 -7.01 3.28
N ILE A 185 12.63 -7.46 3.38
CA ILE A 185 11.50 -6.90 2.63
C ILE A 185 11.19 -5.46 3.05
N LEU A 186 11.22 -5.16 4.35
CA LEU A 186 11.03 -3.79 4.83
C LEU A 186 12.16 -2.86 4.38
N ASP A 187 13.41 -3.29 4.45
CA ASP A 187 14.56 -2.52 3.98
C ASP A 187 14.39 -2.18 2.50
N LEU A 188 14.01 -3.16 1.67
CA LEU A 188 13.72 -2.96 0.25
C LEU A 188 12.62 -1.91 0.01
N LEU A 189 11.55 -1.93 0.81
CA LEU A 189 10.47 -0.92 0.72
C LEU A 189 10.96 0.46 1.16
N PHE A 190 11.79 0.56 2.19
CA PHE A 190 12.39 1.83 2.62
C PHE A 190 13.35 2.40 1.58
N ASP A 191 14.17 1.55 0.95
CA ASP A 191 15.08 1.96 -0.13
C ASP A 191 14.30 2.47 -1.35
N ALA A 192 13.21 1.79 -1.70
CA ALA A 192 12.30 2.24 -2.75
C ALA A 192 11.69 3.61 -2.43
N ALA A 193 11.26 3.82 -1.18
CA ALA A 193 10.73 5.10 -0.72
C ALA A 193 11.78 6.21 -0.68
N ALA A 194 13.05 5.86 -0.41
CA ALA A 194 14.16 6.83 -0.40
C ALA A 194 14.40 7.48 -1.77
N SER A 195 13.95 6.86 -2.87
CA SER A 195 13.97 7.45 -4.22
C SER A 195 12.85 8.45 -4.50
N GLY A 196 12.04 8.81 -3.48
CA GLY A 196 11.05 9.89 -3.55
C GLY A 196 9.58 9.44 -3.48
N ALA A 197 9.29 8.13 -3.51
CA ALA A 197 7.94 7.63 -3.31
C ALA A 197 7.52 7.71 -1.83
N GLY A 198 6.25 8.03 -1.56
CA GLY A 198 5.67 7.84 -0.24
C GLY A 198 5.52 6.33 0.09
N LEU A 199 5.52 5.99 1.38
CA LEU A 199 5.31 4.61 1.84
C LEU A 199 4.31 4.58 3.00
N VAL A 200 3.19 3.89 2.80
CA VAL A 200 2.20 3.63 3.84
C VAL A 200 2.13 2.13 4.08
N VAL A 201 2.44 1.70 5.30
CA VAL A 201 2.42 0.28 5.69
C VAL A 201 1.36 0.05 6.75
N VAL A 202 0.45 -0.87 6.50
CA VAL A 202 -0.43 -1.44 7.52
C VAL A 202 0.32 -2.58 8.19
N THR A 203 0.38 -2.56 9.51
CA THR A 203 0.97 -3.65 10.29
C THR A 203 0.38 -3.74 11.69
N HIS A 204 0.37 -4.94 12.25
CA HIS A 204 0.11 -5.18 13.66
C HIS A 204 1.40 -5.44 14.47
N ASP A 205 2.57 -5.53 13.80
CA ASP A 205 3.86 -5.71 14.46
C ASP A 205 4.40 -4.37 14.97
N PRO A 206 4.57 -4.20 16.30
CA PRO A 206 5.09 -2.97 16.88
C PRO A 206 6.54 -2.67 16.47
N ASN A 207 7.36 -3.69 16.18
CA ASN A 207 8.75 -3.50 15.74
C ASN A 207 8.79 -2.92 14.32
N VAL A 208 7.90 -3.39 13.43
CA VAL A 208 7.73 -2.80 12.10
C VAL A 208 7.25 -1.35 12.22
N ALA A 209 6.21 -1.10 13.02
CA ALA A 209 5.65 0.23 13.21
C ALA A 209 6.67 1.23 13.80
N ALA A 210 7.54 0.77 14.70
CA ALA A 210 8.58 1.60 15.32
C ALA A 210 9.61 2.15 14.34
N ARG A 211 9.74 1.55 13.15
CA ARG A 211 10.64 2.02 12.07
C ARG A 211 10.10 3.24 11.32
N PHE A 212 8.83 3.59 11.51
CA PHE A 212 8.19 4.70 10.81
C PHE A 212 8.18 5.97 11.66
N PRO A 213 8.52 7.14 11.06
CA PRO A 213 8.55 8.41 11.78
C PRO A 213 7.15 8.91 12.18
N ARG A 214 6.13 8.53 11.42
CA ARG A 214 4.72 8.89 11.63
C ARG A 214 3.87 7.63 11.75
N ARG A 215 2.97 7.59 12.73
CA ARG A 215 2.10 6.44 12.99
C ARG A 215 0.66 6.90 13.13
N LEU A 216 -0.23 6.19 12.45
CA LEU A 216 -1.68 6.36 12.57
C LEU A 216 -2.25 5.17 13.33
N HIS A 217 -2.86 5.41 14.46
CA HIS A 217 -3.58 4.43 15.24
C HIS A 217 -5.04 4.40 14.81
N ILE A 218 -5.56 3.20 14.48
CA ILE A 218 -6.98 3.02 14.19
C ILE A 218 -7.55 2.08 15.24
N ARG A 219 -8.59 2.55 15.93
CA ARG A 219 -9.38 1.76 16.87
C ARG A 219 -10.85 2.09 16.66
N ASP A 220 -11.68 1.05 16.47
CA ASP A 220 -13.13 1.17 16.25
C ASP A 220 -13.49 2.21 15.17
N GLY A 221 -12.73 2.21 14.07
CA GLY A 221 -12.93 3.13 12.95
C GLY A 221 -12.49 4.57 13.19
N VAL A 222 -11.93 4.89 14.34
CA VAL A 222 -11.38 6.22 14.66
C VAL A 222 -9.90 6.25 14.40
N VAL A 223 -9.44 7.17 13.54
CA VAL A 223 -8.02 7.38 13.22
C VAL A 223 -7.44 8.44 14.14
N ARG A 224 -6.32 8.13 14.80
CA ARG A 224 -5.56 9.09 15.61
C ARG A 224 -4.11 9.09 15.20
N GLU A 225 -3.52 10.25 15.10
CA GLU A 225 -2.09 10.38 14.85
C GLU A 225 -1.30 10.28 16.15
N VAL A 226 -0.26 9.45 16.15
CA VAL A 226 0.69 9.35 17.26
C VAL A 226 2.05 9.86 16.75
N THR A 227 2.40 11.09 17.14
CA THR A 227 3.70 11.70 16.83
C THR A 227 4.64 11.55 18.02
N GLY A 228 5.89 11.12 17.76
CA GLY A 228 6.96 11.06 18.76
C GLY A 228 7.15 9.71 19.46
N LYS A 229 8.15 9.62 20.33
CA LYS A 229 8.53 8.44 21.13
C LYS A 229 7.53 8.04 22.23
N GLN A 230 6.26 8.40 22.13
CA GLN A 230 5.26 7.82 23.00
C GLN A 230 5.09 6.36 22.57
N ALA A 231 5.77 5.49 23.31
CA ALA A 231 5.48 4.06 23.29
C ALA A 231 3.97 3.92 23.49
N VAL A 232 3.31 3.19 22.59
CA VAL A 232 1.96 2.69 22.82
C VAL A 232 2.01 1.99 24.16
N ARG A 233 1.40 2.57 25.21
CA ARG A 233 1.26 1.85 26.46
C ARG A 233 0.39 0.64 26.17
N GLU A 234 0.79 -0.51 26.67
CA GLU A 234 0.03 -1.77 26.52
C GLU A 234 -1.44 -1.63 26.97
N GLU A 235 -1.72 -0.65 27.82
CA GLU A 235 -3.08 -0.28 28.28
C GLU A 235 -3.98 0.20 27.14
N ASP A 236 -3.43 0.74 26.03
CA ASP A 236 -4.20 1.18 24.86
C ASP A 236 -4.53 0.02 23.91
N ILE A 237 -3.96 -1.16 24.14
CA ILE A 237 -4.16 -2.36 23.32
C ILE A 237 -5.26 -3.26 23.90
N HIS A 238 -5.52 -3.19 25.21
CA HIS A 238 -6.40 -4.11 25.94
C HIS A 238 -7.60 -3.44 26.67
N ALA A 239 -7.79 -2.14 26.52
CA ALA A 239 -8.94 -1.45 27.12
C ALA A 239 -10.04 -1.14 26.09
#